data_9e2f99512349a592a204d63dc5c8f458
#
_entry.id   9e2f99512349a592a204d63dc5c8f458
#
_cell.length_a   1.000
_cell.length_b   1.000
_cell.length_c   1.000
_cell.angle_alpha   90.00
_cell.angle_beta   90.00
_cell.angle_gamma   90.00
#
_symmetry.space_group_name_H-M   'P 1'
#
loop_
_entity.id
_entity.type
_entity.pdbx_description
1 polymer ?
#
loop_
_entity_poly.entity_id
_entity_poly.type
_entity_poly.pdbx_seq_one_letter_code
_entity_poly.pdbx_strand_id
1 'polypeptide(L)'
;MTADINKTDDGRIEVLHGTEIIINTYLHILHNANSRWDYFADARSLSVVPLAFEAIKEAMSEAKVRDTRLRFITEITKENISYTKEFMESVELRHLDGVEGNFGVSDAEYIAISTTDIRSASLAESKSIPRTTIPHAVYSNVIENIQQQQYVFEILWNKATPAEQRIREIEEGIERVETVA
;
A
#
# COMPACT_ATOMS: atom_id res chain seq x y z
N MET A 1 -46.75 -8.35 13.87
CA MET A 1 -45.53 -8.95 14.42
C MET A 1 -44.41 -8.62 13.45
N THR A 2 -43.79 -7.45 13.62
CA THR A 2 -42.66 -6.99 12.80
C THR A 2 -41.41 -7.53 13.47
N ALA A 3 -40.72 -8.43 12.78
CA ALA A 3 -39.44 -8.90 13.22
C ALA A 3 -38.44 -7.71 13.14
N ASP A 4 -37.93 -7.27 14.29
CA ASP A 4 -36.73 -6.46 14.36
C ASP A 4 -35.59 -7.25 13.73
N ILE A 5 -35.26 -6.90 12.50
CA ILE A 5 -34.00 -7.31 11.90
C ILE A 5 -32.92 -6.58 12.70
N ASN A 6 -32.26 -7.31 13.60
CA ASN A 6 -31.02 -6.87 14.21
C ASN A 6 -30.13 -6.32 13.08
N LYS A 7 -29.82 -5.02 13.13
CA LYS A 7 -28.69 -4.44 12.42
C LYS A 7 -27.44 -5.12 12.96
N THR A 8 -27.06 -6.25 12.38
CA THR A 8 -25.66 -6.67 12.38
C THR A 8 -24.91 -5.54 11.72
N ASP A 9 -23.78 -5.18 12.28
CA ASP A 9 -22.84 -4.22 11.71
C ASP A 9 -22.31 -4.82 10.40
N ASP A 10 -23.17 -4.74 9.36
CA ASP A 10 -22.88 -5.27 8.04
C ASP A 10 -21.72 -4.40 7.51
N GLY A 11 -20.56 -5.04 7.39
CA GLY A 11 -19.38 -4.39 6.84
C GLY A 11 -19.71 -3.63 5.54
N ARG A 12 -18.96 -2.57 5.28
CA ARG A 12 -19.18 -1.71 4.12
C ARG A 12 -18.04 -1.81 3.13
N ILE A 13 -18.36 -1.60 1.86
CA ILE A 13 -17.40 -1.42 0.76
C ILE A 13 -17.70 -0.06 0.15
N GLU A 14 -16.68 0.77 0.01
CA GLU A 14 -16.82 2.13 -0.54
C GLU A 14 -15.77 2.37 -1.62
N VAL A 15 -16.16 3.15 -2.65
CA VAL A 15 -15.24 3.70 -3.63
C VAL A 15 -14.94 5.14 -3.25
N LEU A 16 -13.69 5.41 -2.97
CA LEU A 16 -13.19 6.72 -2.56
C LEU A 16 -12.59 7.46 -3.77
N HIS A 17 -12.84 8.76 -3.85
CA HIS A 17 -12.32 9.62 -4.91
C HIS A 17 -11.62 10.84 -4.34
N GLY A 18 -10.44 11.13 -4.88
CA GLY A 18 -9.66 12.31 -4.51
C GLY A 18 -8.57 12.04 -3.47
N THR A 19 -7.45 12.72 -3.66
CA THR A 19 -6.22 12.50 -2.88
C THR A 19 -6.42 12.69 -1.38
N GLU A 20 -7.11 13.74 -0.98
CA GLU A 20 -7.31 14.07 0.43
C GLU A 20 -8.13 12.99 1.15
N ILE A 21 -9.24 12.52 0.54
CA ILE A 21 -10.09 11.48 1.12
C ILE A 21 -9.30 10.18 1.27
N ILE A 22 -8.50 9.82 0.25
CA ILE A 22 -7.70 8.60 0.26
C ILE A 22 -6.61 8.66 1.34
N ILE A 23 -5.89 9.78 1.45
CA ILE A 23 -4.87 9.96 2.48
C ILE A 23 -5.49 9.91 3.88
N ASN A 24 -6.59 10.60 4.10
CA ASN A 24 -7.27 10.61 5.39
C ASN A 24 -7.78 9.21 5.77
N THR A 25 -8.31 8.45 4.82
CA THR A 25 -8.72 7.06 5.05
C THR A 25 -7.52 6.16 5.36
N TYR A 26 -6.42 6.29 4.62
CA TYR A 26 -5.18 5.56 4.89
C TYR A 26 -4.67 5.82 6.32
N LEU A 27 -4.59 7.09 6.72
CA LEU A 27 -4.17 7.48 8.07
C LEU A 27 -5.13 6.97 9.15
N HIS A 28 -6.45 7.04 8.88
CA HIS A 28 -7.46 6.49 9.77
C HIS A 28 -7.24 4.99 10.04
N ILE A 29 -7.05 4.20 8.98
CA ILE A 29 -6.79 2.76 9.11
C ILE A 29 -5.51 2.50 9.92
N LEU A 30 -4.43 3.23 9.62
CA LEU A 30 -3.14 3.08 10.31
C LEU A 30 -3.24 3.46 11.79
N HIS A 31 -3.96 4.52 12.14
CA HIS A 31 -4.21 4.91 13.54
C HIS A 31 -5.05 3.88 14.30
N ASN A 32 -5.98 3.21 13.62
CA ASN A 32 -6.87 2.22 14.22
C ASN A 32 -6.32 0.78 14.19
N ALA A 33 -5.23 0.54 13.47
CA ALA A 33 -4.58 -0.76 13.46
C ALA A 33 -4.07 -1.12 14.85
N ASN A 34 -4.50 -2.28 15.38
CA ASN A 34 -4.13 -2.72 16.71
C ASN A 34 -2.95 -3.70 16.71
N SER A 35 -2.99 -4.73 15.87
CA SER A 35 -1.97 -5.79 15.86
C SER A 35 -1.10 -5.78 14.61
N ARG A 36 -1.63 -5.28 13.50
CA ARG A 36 -0.91 -5.31 12.22
C ARG A 36 -1.37 -4.22 11.26
N TRP A 37 -0.40 -3.74 10.48
CA TRP A 37 -0.60 -3.01 9.25
C TRP A 37 0.34 -3.57 8.19
N ASP A 38 -0.23 -4.18 7.18
CA ASP A 38 0.49 -4.78 6.06
C ASP A 38 0.22 -3.98 4.80
N TYR A 39 1.27 -3.50 4.15
CA TYR A 39 1.15 -2.66 2.97
C TYR A 39 1.98 -3.20 1.81
N PHE A 40 1.36 -3.23 0.65
CA PHE A 40 1.96 -3.62 -0.62
C PHE A 40 1.90 -2.43 -1.57
N ALA A 41 3.05 -2.03 -2.13
CA ALA A 41 3.14 -0.82 -2.92
C ALA A 41 4.07 -0.97 -4.12
N ASP A 42 3.66 -0.48 -5.27
CA ASP A 42 4.55 -0.39 -6.43
C ASP A 42 5.71 0.58 -6.19
N ALA A 43 6.79 0.44 -6.99
CA ALA A 43 8.01 1.24 -6.84
C ALA A 43 7.78 2.75 -6.93
N ARG A 44 6.71 3.17 -7.64
CA ARG A 44 6.37 4.59 -7.85
C ARG A 44 5.67 5.20 -6.64
N SER A 45 4.99 4.40 -5.86
CA SER A 45 4.21 4.86 -4.70
C SER A 45 5.09 5.47 -3.63
N LEU A 46 6.30 4.94 -3.44
CA LEU A 46 7.28 5.53 -2.51
C LEU A 46 7.74 6.93 -2.94
N SER A 47 7.67 7.25 -4.23
CA SER A 47 8.05 8.58 -4.76
C SER A 47 6.89 9.57 -4.79
N VAL A 48 5.62 9.11 -4.69
CA VAL A 48 4.42 9.97 -4.73
C VAL A 48 3.96 10.40 -3.33
N VAL A 49 4.49 9.76 -2.29
CA VAL A 49 4.15 10.01 -0.86
C VAL A 49 4.67 11.34 -0.25
N PRO A 50 5.51 12.19 -0.90
CA PRO A 50 6.06 13.38 -0.24
C PRO A 50 5.02 14.32 0.39
N LEU A 51 3.79 14.37 -0.15
CA LEU A 51 2.73 15.27 0.35
C LEU A 51 2.13 14.84 1.70
N ALA A 52 2.20 13.56 2.04
CA ALA A 52 1.67 13.01 3.28
C ALA A 52 2.74 12.32 4.14
N PHE A 53 3.99 12.40 3.72
CA PHE A 53 5.09 11.60 4.27
C PHE A 53 5.27 11.81 5.78
N GLU A 54 5.26 13.05 6.25
CA GLU A 54 5.41 13.35 7.67
C GLU A 54 4.24 12.81 8.50
N ALA A 55 3.00 12.98 8.04
CA ALA A 55 1.83 12.45 8.73
C ALA A 55 1.83 10.91 8.78
N ILE A 56 2.28 10.26 7.71
CA ILE A 56 2.41 8.80 7.65
C ILE A 56 3.51 8.33 8.61
N LYS A 57 4.66 8.99 8.66
CA LYS A 57 5.76 8.67 9.60
C LYS A 57 5.31 8.82 11.06
N GLU A 58 4.58 9.88 11.38
CA GLU A 58 4.01 10.11 12.71
C GLU A 58 3.03 8.99 13.08
N ALA A 59 2.09 8.66 12.21
CA ALA A 59 1.13 7.58 12.43
C ALA A 59 1.82 6.20 12.58
N MET A 60 2.89 5.93 11.83
CA MET A 60 3.70 4.71 11.99
C MET A 60 4.43 4.68 13.33
N SER A 61 4.96 5.81 13.77
CA SER A 61 5.63 5.93 15.08
C SER A 61 4.65 5.66 16.22
N GLU A 62 3.45 6.20 16.16
CA GLU A 62 2.38 5.92 17.10
C GLU A 62 1.94 4.46 17.10
N ALA A 63 1.83 3.85 15.90
CA ALA A 63 1.51 2.43 15.76
C ALA A 63 2.58 1.54 16.41
N LYS A 64 3.87 1.88 16.27
CA LYS A 64 4.97 1.19 16.97
C LYS A 64 4.85 1.28 18.50
N VAL A 65 4.47 2.44 19.05
CA VAL A 65 4.24 2.60 20.49
C VAL A 65 3.13 1.67 20.98
N ARG A 66 2.18 1.33 20.12
CA ARG A 66 1.11 0.36 20.42
C ARG A 66 1.48 -1.10 20.15
N ASP A 67 2.75 -1.39 19.82
CA ASP A 67 3.23 -2.72 19.41
C ASP A 67 2.54 -3.25 18.12
N THR A 68 2.00 -2.36 17.29
CA THR A 68 1.45 -2.72 15.99
C THR A 68 2.58 -3.14 15.05
N ARG A 69 2.49 -4.34 14.48
CA ARG A 69 3.46 -4.81 13.49
C ARG A 69 3.24 -4.11 12.15
N LEU A 70 4.25 -3.42 11.67
CA LEU A 70 4.24 -2.70 10.39
C LEU A 70 5.11 -3.46 9.38
N ARG A 71 4.50 -3.99 8.31
CA ARG A 71 5.19 -4.73 7.25
C ARG A 71 4.91 -4.12 5.89
N PHE A 72 5.93 -4.00 5.08
CA PHE A 72 5.83 -3.45 3.74
C PHE A 72 6.50 -4.36 2.71
N ILE A 73 5.84 -4.49 1.55
CA ILE A 73 6.41 -5.11 0.35
C ILE A 73 6.44 -4.04 -0.73
N THR A 74 7.59 -3.87 -1.36
CA THR A 74 7.73 -3.00 -2.53
C THR A 74 8.85 -3.49 -3.45
N GLU A 75 8.86 -3.03 -4.68
CA GLU A 75 10.01 -3.21 -5.56
C GLU A 75 11.07 -2.16 -5.23
N ILE A 76 12.26 -2.62 -4.82
CA ILE A 76 13.40 -1.76 -4.51
C ILE A 76 14.27 -1.62 -5.74
N THR A 77 14.43 -0.38 -6.20
CA THR A 77 15.20 0.00 -7.38
C THR A 77 16.30 1.00 -7.02
N LYS A 78 17.20 1.30 -7.97
CA LYS A 78 18.22 2.34 -7.79
C LYS A 78 17.62 3.71 -7.52
N GLU A 79 16.45 3.98 -8.10
CA GLU A 79 15.75 5.26 -8.02
C GLU A 79 15.11 5.50 -6.66
N ASN A 80 14.63 4.43 -5.99
CA ASN A 80 13.91 4.57 -4.71
C ASN A 80 14.71 4.12 -3.48
N ILE A 81 15.96 3.70 -3.64
CA ILE A 81 16.79 3.13 -2.56
C ILE A 81 16.95 4.09 -1.36
N SER A 82 17.03 5.39 -1.59
CA SER A 82 17.18 6.38 -0.51
C SER A 82 15.92 6.43 0.37
N TYR A 83 14.74 6.47 -0.25
CA TYR A 83 13.47 6.43 0.46
C TYR A 83 13.27 5.07 1.16
N THR A 84 13.68 3.99 0.52
CA THR A 84 13.63 2.64 1.10
C THR A 84 14.39 2.56 2.41
N LYS A 85 15.62 3.08 2.45
CA LYS A 85 16.46 3.09 3.67
C LYS A 85 15.82 3.88 4.80
N GLU A 86 15.23 5.03 4.51
CA GLU A 86 14.51 5.83 5.51
C GLU A 86 13.26 5.10 6.02
N PHE A 87 12.53 4.44 5.13
CA PHE A 87 11.31 3.70 5.49
C PHE A 87 11.60 2.48 6.38
N MET A 88 12.73 1.80 6.17
CA MET A 88 13.15 0.64 6.97
C MET A 88 13.37 0.97 8.45
N GLU A 89 13.61 2.23 8.81
CA GLU A 89 13.70 2.66 10.21
C GLU A 89 12.35 2.49 10.94
N SER A 90 11.27 2.55 10.20
CA SER A 90 9.90 2.54 10.73
C SER A 90 9.16 1.23 10.52
N VAL A 91 9.51 0.42 9.54
CA VAL A 91 8.76 -0.78 9.16
C VAL A 91 9.68 -1.96 8.86
N GLU A 92 9.14 -3.17 8.96
CA GLU A 92 9.77 -4.37 8.40
C GLU A 92 9.50 -4.38 6.89
N LEU A 93 10.54 -4.24 6.07
CA LEU A 93 10.42 -4.06 4.64
C LEU A 93 11.02 -5.24 3.87
N ARG A 94 10.31 -5.69 2.86
CA ARG A 94 10.78 -6.69 1.92
C ARG A 94 10.66 -6.23 0.47
N HIS A 95 11.54 -6.76 -0.36
CA HIS A 95 11.57 -6.54 -1.79
C HIS A 95 10.89 -7.68 -2.54
N LEU A 96 10.05 -7.32 -3.51
CA LEU A 96 9.49 -8.24 -4.47
C LEU A 96 9.56 -7.59 -5.86
N ASP A 97 10.10 -8.33 -6.85
CA ASP A 97 10.15 -7.85 -8.23
C ASP A 97 8.75 -7.81 -8.86
N GLY A 98 8.51 -6.87 -9.77
CA GLY A 98 7.28 -6.79 -10.55
C GLY A 98 6.04 -6.44 -9.74
N VAL A 99 6.20 -5.71 -8.65
CA VAL A 99 5.06 -5.24 -7.84
C VAL A 99 4.24 -4.22 -8.61
N GLU A 100 2.97 -4.51 -8.84
CA GLU A 100 2.01 -3.61 -9.46
C GLU A 100 0.80 -3.38 -8.53
N GLY A 101 0.45 -2.09 -8.34
CA GLY A 101 -0.69 -1.68 -7.51
C GLY A 101 -0.32 -1.43 -6.05
N ASN A 102 -1.31 -0.97 -5.30
CA ASN A 102 -1.15 -0.55 -3.91
C ASN A 102 -2.34 -1.00 -3.09
N PHE A 103 -2.09 -1.73 -2.01
CA PHE A 103 -3.11 -1.99 -1.03
C PHE A 103 -2.54 -2.07 0.39
N GLY A 104 -3.37 -1.75 1.37
CA GLY A 104 -3.07 -1.91 2.77
C GLY A 104 -4.17 -2.66 3.50
N VAL A 105 -3.79 -3.50 4.44
CA VAL A 105 -4.73 -4.28 5.26
C VAL A 105 -4.29 -4.30 6.72
N SER A 106 -5.21 -3.95 7.61
CA SER A 106 -5.06 -4.06 9.06
C SER A 106 -5.79 -5.28 9.61
N ASP A 107 -6.02 -5.29 10.92
CA ASP A 107 -6.87 -6.31 11.57
C ASP A 107 -8.35 -6.13 11.21
N ALA A 108 -8.78 -4.92 10.87
CA ALA A 108 -10.20 -4.57 10.76
C ALA A 108 -10.59 -3.84 9.48
N GLU A 109 -9.61 -3.40 8.68
CA GLU A 109 -9.87 -2.52 7.54
C GLU A 109 -8.91 -2.80 6.39
N TYR A 110 -9.35 -2.53 5.18
CA TYR A 110 -8.61 -2.71 3.94
C TYR A 110 -8.79 -1.50 3.03
N ILE A 111 -7.73 -1.12 2.33
CA ILE A 111 -7.75 -0.10 1.28
C ILE A 111 -6.89 -0.54 0.10
N ALA A 112 -7.45 -0.49 -1.12
CA ALA A 112 -6.69 -0.62 -2.36
C ALA A 112 -6.72 0.71 -3.11
N ILE A 113 -5.54 1.21 -3.46
CA ILE A 113 -5.39 2.52 -4.09
C ILE A 113 -4.99 2.35 -5.54
N SER A 114 -5.75 2.96 -6.45
CA SER A 114 -5.45 2.99 -7.88
C SER A 114 -5.21 4.41 -8.33
N THR A 115 -4.15 4.60 -9.10
CA THR A 115 -3.91 5.83 -9.85
C THR A 115 -4.13 5.53 -11.31
N THR A 116 -5.20 6.06 -11.90
CA THR A 116 -5.43 5.93 -13.33
C THR A 116 -4.69 7.05 -14.06
N ASP A 117 -3.66 6.70 -14.82
CA ASP A 117 -3.10 7.63 -15.78
C ASP A 117 -4.04 7.70 -16.98
N ILE A 118 -4.76 8.82 -17.14
CA ILE A 118 -5.70 9.05 -18.26
C ILE A 118 -5.03 8.92 -19.64
N ARG A 119 -3.68 8.89 -19.68
CA ARG A 119 -2.94 8.64 -20.94
C ARG A 119 -3.09 7.23 -21.48
N SER A 120 -3.35 6.24 -20.66
CA SER A 120 -3.49 4.86 -21.14
C SER A 120 -4.86 4.59 -21.77
N ALA A 121 -5.84 5.45 -21.55
CA ALA A 121 -7.19 5.30 -22.07
C ALA A 121 -7.42 5.98 -23.45
N SER A 122 -6.50 6.80 -23.94
CA SER A 122 -6.63 7.48 -25.25
C SER A 122 -5.36 7.33 -26.07
N LEU A 123 -5.27 6.26 -26.82
CA LEU A 123 -4.40 6.12 -27.98
C LEU A 123 -4.97 6.93 -29.15
N ALA A 124 -5.19 8.22 -29.01
CA ALA A 124 -5.41 9.12 -30.14
C ALA A 124 -5.31 10.58 -29.69
N GLU A 125 -4.23 11.23 -30.14
CA GLU A 125 -4.20 12.63 -30.52
C GLU A 125 -4.81 13.68 -29.56
N SER A 126 -4.05 14.13 -28.55
CA SER A 126 -4.05 15.57 -28.24
C SER A 126 -2.84 15.96 -27.40
N LYS A 127 -2.00 16.84 -27.90
CA LYS A 127 -0.76 17.36 -27.29
C LYS A 127 -0.97 18.37 -26.16
N SER A 128 -2.19 18.55 -25.63
CA SER A 128 -2.49 19.69 -24.75
C SER A 128 -3.42 19.43 -23.57
N ILE A 129 -3.60 18.18 -23.11
CA ILE A 129 -4.37 17.91 -21.89
C ILE A 129 -3.39 17.76 -20.73
N PRO A 130 -3.53 18.54 -19.61
CA PRO A 130 -2.75 18.34 -18.41
C PRO A 130 -2.93 16.90 -17.91
N ARG A 131 -1.83 16.26 -17.48
CA ARG A 131 -1.86 14.94 -16.87
C ARG A 131 -2.59 15.05 -15.52
N THR A 132 -3.88 14.86 -15.52
CA THR A 132 -4.64 14.78 -14.29
C THR A 132 -4.79 13.31 -13.93
N THR A 133 -3.97 12.83 -13.03
CA THR A 133 -4.17 11.54 -12.40
C THR A 133 -5.27 11.72 -11.36
N ILE A 134 -6.40 11.06 -11.55
CA ILE A 134 -7.48 11.07 -10.55
C ILE A 134 -7.29 9.82 -9.70
N PRO A 135 -6.80 9.95 -8.45
CA PRO A 135 -6.68 8.81 -7.58
C PRO A 135 -8.07 8.37 -7.10
N HIS A 136 -8.27 7.07 -7.08
CA HIS A 136 -9.42 6.45 -6.45
C HIS A 136 -8.98 5.22 -5.66
N ALA A 137 -9.78 4.86 -4.66
CA ALA A 137 -9.49 3.72 -3.83
C ALA A 137 -10.77 2.93 -3.54
N VAL A 138 -10.59 1.65 -3.22
CA VAL A 138 -11.64 0.82 -2.64
C VAL A 138 -11.30 0.62 -1.17
N TYR A 139 -12.23 0.99 -0.31
CA TYR A 139 -12.19 0.73 1.13
C TYR A 139 -13.14 -0.40 1.50
N SER A 140 -12.78 -1.21 2.47
CA SER A 140 -13.66 -2.24 3.04
C SER A 140 -13.33 -2.51 4.51
N ASN A 141 -14.38 -2.69 5.33
CA ASN A 141 -14.31 -3.29 6.66
C ASN A 141 -15.10 -4.60 6.74
N VAL A 142 -15.38 -5.23 5.61
CA VAL A 142 -15.98 -6.57 5.53
C VAL A 142 -14.93 -7.61 5.90
N ILE A 143 -15.20 -8.40 6.95
CA ILE A 143 -14.20 -9.30 7.55
C ILE A 143 -13.67 -10.34 6.56
N GLU A 144 -14.50 -10.85 5.67
CA GLU A 144 -14.11 -11.83 4.66
C GLU A 144 -13.10 -11.22 3.67
N ASN A 145 -13.32 -9.95 3.27
CA ASN A 145 -12.40 -9.23 2.39
C ASN A 145 -11.05 -9.00 3.09
N ILE A 146 -11.08 -8.63 4.36
CA ILE A 146 -9.88 -8.40 5.16
C ILE A 146 -9.06 -9.69 5.26
N GLN A 147 -9.69 -10.79 5.67
CA GLN A 147 -9.04 -12.08 5.81
C GLN A 147 -8.44 -12.56 4.48
N GLN A 148 -9.15 -12.35 3.37
CA GLN A 148 -8.65 -12.69 2.03
C GLN A 148 -7.40 -11.88 1.68
N GLN A 149 -7.39 -10.57 1.93
CA GLN A 149 -6.25 -9.73 1.63
C GLN A 149 -5.06 -9.99 2.56
N GLN A 150 -5.30 -10.28 3.83
CA GLN A 150 -4.26 -10.75 4.74
C GLN A 150 -3.62 -12.06 4.24
N TYR A 151 -4.41 -13.00 3.76
CA TYR A 151 -3.90 -14.25 3.18
C TYR A 151 -3.04 -13.99 1.93
N VAL A 152 -3.50 -13.13 1.03
CA VAL A 152 -2.72 -12.74 -0.16
C VAL A 152 -1.40 -12.09 0.25
N PHE A 153 -1.44 -11.17 1.22
CA PHE A 153 -0.22 -10.53 1.72
C PHE A 153 0.78 -11.54 2.29
N GLU A 154 0.34 -12.53 3.07
CA GLU A 154 1.22 -13.57 3.62
C GLU A 154 1.92 -14.39 2.52
N ILE A 155 1.20 -14.73 1.44
CA ILE A 155 1.81 -15.42 0.28
C ILE A 155 2.91 -14.57 -0.34
N LEU A 156 2.66 -13.27 -0.56
CA LEU A 156 3.63 -12.35 -1.15
C LEU A 156 4.80 -12.10 -0.20
N TRP A 157 4.53 -11.95 1.10
CA TRP A 157 5.55 -11.78 2.13
C TRP A 157 6.54 -12.94 2.17
N ASN A 158 6.05 -14.16 2.06
CA ASN A 158 6.91 -15.35 2.06
C ASN A 158 7.73 -15.50 0.77
N LYS A 159 7.32 -14.89 -0.34
CA LYS A 159 8.07 -14.84 -1.59
C LYS A 159 9.09 -13.70 -1.64
N ALA A 160 8.84 -12.64 -0.90
CA ALA A 160 9.65 -11.43 -0.90
C ALA A 160 10.97 -11.64 -0.14
N THR A 161 12.04 -11.00 -0.62
CA THR A 161 13.38 -11.03 0.01
C THR A 161 13.53 -9.86 0.99
N PRO A 162 14.33 -10.00 2.08
CA PRO A 162 14.64 -8.88 2.97
C PRO A 162 15.20 -7.67 2.20
N ALA A 163 14.77 -6.48 2.58
CA ALA A 163 15.18 -5.24 1.90
C ALA A 163 16.70 -5.02 1.96
N GLU A 164 17.34 -5.36 3.08
CA GLU A 164 18.79 -5.22 3.27
C GLU A 164 19.58 -6.07 2.26
N GLN A 165 19.05 -7.24 1.92
CA GLN A 165 19.68 -8.09 0.91
C GLN A 165 19.62 -7.42 -0.46
N ARG A 166 18.44 -6.93 -0.86
CA ARG A 166 18.25 -6.27 -2.15
C ARG A 166 19.06 -4.98 -2.27
N ILE A 167 19.13 -4.20 -1.21
CA ILE A 167 19.95 -2.97 -1.16
C ILE A 167 21.42 -3.30 -1.41
N ARG A 168 21.97 -4.31 -0.73
CA ARG A 168 23.37 -4.76 -0.98
C ARG A 168 23.59 -5.19 -2.42
N GLU A 169 22.69 -5.97 -3.00
CA GLU A 169 22.77 -6.40 -4.40
C GLU A 169 22.86 -5.21 -5.35
N ILE A 170 22.02 -4.17 -5.12
CA ILE A 170 22.03 -2.95 -5.95
C ILE A 170 23.35 -2.17 -5.76
N GLU A 171 23.83 -2.01 -4.53
CA GLU A 171 25.05 -1.28 -4.21
C GLU A 171 26.32 -1.98 -4.74
N GLU A 172 26.30 -3.30 -4.77
CA GLU A 172 27.38 -4.13 -5.33
C GLU A 172 27.27 -4.32 -6.85
N GLY A 173 26.23 -3.78 -7.49
CA GLY A 173 26.01 -3.88 -8.93
C GLY A 173 25.63 -5.29 -9.40
N ILE A 174 25.09 -6.11 -8.51
CA ILE A 174 24.61 -7.46 -8.83
C ILE A 174 23.27 -7.35 -9.54
N GLU A 175 23.24 -7.71 -10.83
CA GLU A 175 22.00 -7.82 -11.60
C GLU A 175 21.32 -9.16 -11.32
N ARG A 176 20.02 -9.11 -10.96
CA ARG A 176 19.21 -10.33 -10.91
C ARG A 176 18.83 -10.71 -12.34
N VAL A 177 19.08 -11.97 -12.69
CA VAL A 177 18.54 -12.55 -13.92
C VAL A 177 17.04 -12.73 -13.68
N GLU A 178 16.20 -12.01 -14.41
CA GLU A 178 14.75 -12.21 -14.40
C GLU A 178 14.45 -13.67 -14.73
N THR A 179 14.03 -14.43 -13.73
CA THR A 179 13.49 -15.76 -13.97
C THR A 179 12.04 -15.56 -14.43
N VAL A 180 11.87 -15.51 -15.75
CA VAL A 180 10.54 -15.58 -16.36
C VAL A 180 9.96 -16.95 -15.99
N ALA A 181 8.96 -16.94 -15.10
CA ALA A 181 8.17 -18.11 -14.74
C ALA A 181 6.84 -18.09 -15.50
#